data_b92d14807cbd6b58288845b66b4bf921
#
_entry.id   b92d14807cbd6b58288845b66b4bf921
#
_cell.length_a   1.000
_cell.length_b   1.000
_cell.length_c   1.000
_cell.angle_alpha   90.00
_cell.angle_beta   90.00
_cell.angle_gamma   90.00
#
_symmetry.space_group_name_H-M   'P 1'
#
loop_
_entity.id
_entity.type
_entity.pdbx_description
1 polymer ?
#
loop_
_entity_poly.entity_id
_entity_poly.type
_entity_poly.pdbx_seq_one_letter_code
_entity_poly.pdbx_strand_id
1 'polypeptide(L)'
;MMSPLKVLLSIISLFVVLGVIAVVYPDGGIKVGEYTLRYPKLTDIFEKQAPKDSAADSTAVDPEEAIREMMEATKRKEFAAYSDSLKYYEDFFKSGKTRFDLPGDDPAWFDRFFLHLQLAELDSNVVHIVHYGDSQLEEDRISATIREDLQDEFGGAGPGMMPPILTIPSQTTSHWNEGELKRYILFGPKEEEADHNRYGPLAQFADLEGSAVIGIKKREDRKNAFPHVGGYSTVKVLAGKRGSLRLKLVYQRTYADTVGLNEDSTFKVKKRTAFETAASPEVERLTKLNVYTWKLPDTTSNVKIYLDGSAEIYAISADGAYGVAVDNVAMRGSSGTVFHRIDSQLLAESYKAMNARLIIMEYGGNLVPGTNSGNVDWTKKLITKQIQAIQKVNPDADILFIGPADMAKQVDGEWKTYPGLPLTIKTLREVALENGAAYWDMHRVMGGNGSMIKWANREPALGFTDHIHFTRRGAAYMGDLFCAALRMHYDYFKFRDRHGLNDEKMKELQQWKENSEFGVQNSELGQDSSASETKGEASPAQDSSVTKEDAAP
;
A
#
# COMPACT_ATOMS: atom_id res chain seq x y z
N MET A 1 -33.91 -8.79 -16.45
CA MET A 1 -32.89 -8.68 -17.50
C MET A 1 -33.47 -9.08 -18.84
N MET A 2 -33.30 -8.26 -19.89
CA MET A 2 -33.73 -8.65 -21.25
C MET A 2 -32.78 -9.72 -21.80
N SER A 3 -33.33 -10.75 -22.47
CA SER A 3 -32.48 -11.78 -23.06
C SER A 3 -31.62 -11.19 -24.20
N PRO A 4 -30.38 -11.69 -24.45
CA PRO A 4 -29.51 -11.18 -25.51
C PRO A 4 -30.18 -11.12 -26.89
N LEU A 5 -31.04 -12.09 -27.18
CA LEU A 5 -31.83 -12.11 -28.44
C LEU A 5 -32.80 -10.93 -28.55
N LYS A 6 -33.45 -10.53 -27.45
CA LYS A 6 -34.36 -9.36 -27.45
C LYS A 6 -33.59 -8.05 -27.66
N VAL A 7 -32.39 -7.94 -27.10
CA VAL A 7 -31.50 -6.79 -27.32
C VAL A 7 -31.07 -6.71 -28.78
N LEU A 8 -30.65 -7.83 -29.36
CA LEU A 8 -30.26 -7.91 -30.77
C LEU A 8 -31.41 -7.52 -31.69
N LEU A 9 -32.62 -8.07 -31.48
CA LEU A 9 -33.81 -7.74 -32.25
C LEU A 9 -34.21 -6.26 -32.15
N SER A 10 -34.04 -5.65 -30.97
CA SER A 10 -34.28 -4.22 -30.76
C SER A 10 -33.31 -3.36 -31.55
N ILE A 11 -32.03 -3.74 -31.59
CA ILE A 11 -30.99 -3.06 -32.36
C ILE A 11 -31.29 -3.16 -33.85
N ILE A 12 -31.61 -4.36 -34.37
CA ILE A 12 -31.99 -4.57 -35.76
C ILE A 12 -33.22 -3.74 -36.13
N SER A 13 -34.25 -3.73 -35.27
CA SER A 13 -35.44 -2.92 -35.48
C SER A 13 -35.13 -1.42 -35.58
N LEU A 14 -34.22 -0.93 -34.73
CA LEU A 14 -33.78 0.46 -34.77
C LEU A 14 -33.10 0.80 -36.10
N PHE A 15 -32.19 -0.06 -36.56
CA PHE A 15 -31.53 0.15 -37.89
C PHE A 15 -32.50 0.11 -39.06
N VAL A 16 -33.51 -0.77 -39.01
CA VAL A 16 -34.57 -0.81 -40.02
C VAL A 16 -35.37 0.50 -40.05
N VAL A 17 -35.75 1.01 -38.86
CA VAL A 17 -36.47 2.29 -38.74
C VAL A 17 -35.63 3.46 -39.28
N LEU A 18 -34.33 3.52 -38.88
CA LEU A 18 -33.42 4.56 -39.37
C LEU A 18 -33.21 4.47 -40.89
N GLY A 19 -33.13 3.26 -41.45
CA GLY A 19 -33.04 3.03 -42.88
C GLY A 19 -34.30 3.48 -43.64
N VAL A 20 -35.50 3.21 -43.12
CA VAL A 20 -36.75 3.69 -43.70
C VAL A 20 -36.82 5.22 -43.65
N ILE A 21 -36.40 5.85 -42.54
CA ILE A 21 -36.33 7.32 -42.46
C ILE A 21 -35.39 7.86 -43.51
N ALA A 22 -34.22 7.26 -43.73
CA ALA A 22 -33.23 7.69 -44.73
C ALA A 22 -33.78 7.65 -46.18
N VAL A 23 -34.73 6.75 -46.47
CA VAL A 23 -35.36 6.62 -47.80
C VAL A 23 -36.52 7.61 -47.96
N VAL A 24 -37.31 7.86 -46.92
CA VAL A 24 -38.53 8.69 -47.00
C VAL A 24 -38.26 10.17 -46.72
N TYR A 25 -37.12 10.50 -46.13
CA TYR A 25 -36.78 11.87 -45.72
C TYR A 25 -36.61 12.80 -46.96
N PRO A 26 -37.23 14.01 -46.98
CA PRO A 26 -37.17 14.90 -48.14
C PRO A 26 -35.76 15.37 -48.48
N ASP A 27 -35.39 15.41 -49.75
CA ASP A 27 -34.06 15.83 -50.26
C ASP A 27 -33.67 17.24 -49.83
N GLY A 28 -34.63 18.15 -49.69
CA GLY A 28 -34.39 19.52 -49.25
C GLY A 28 -34.24 19.70 -47.71
N GLY A 29 -34.42 18.62 -46.95
CA GLY A 29 -34.53 18.71 -45.49
C GLY A 29 -35.87 19.25 -44.99
N ILE A 30 -36.11 19.21 -43.71
CA ILE A 30 -37.31 19.75 -43.04
C ILE A 30 -36.93 21.07 -42.36
N LYS A 31 -37.62 22.15 -42.70
CA LYS A 31 -37.43 23.46 -42.06
C LYS A 31 -38.16 23.51 -40.72
N VAL A 32 -37.43 23.83 -39.66
CA VAL A 32 -37.98 24.06 -38.30
C VAL A 32 -37.48 25.43 -37.84
N GLY A 33 -38.31 26.46 -38.00
CA GLY A 33 -37.90 27.84 -37.80
C GLY A 33 -36.83 28.28 -38.82
N GLU A 34 -35.71 28.82 -38.36
CA GLU A 34 -34.57 29.23 -39.19
C GLU A 34 -33.61 28.07 -39.55
N TYR A 35 -33.81 26.88 -38.95
CA TYR A 35 -32.92 25.74 -39.16
C TYR A 35 -33.51 24.74 -40.13
N THR A 36 -32.63 24.16 -41.01
CA THR A 36 -33.01 23.05 -41.89
C THR A 36 -32.37 21.77 -41.37
N LEU A 37 -33.20 20.85 -40.86
CA LEU A 37 -32.78 19.53 -40.47
C LEU A 37 -32.61 18.64 -41.70
N ARG A 38 -31.42 18.07 -41.91
CA ARG A 38 -31.12 17.12 -42.98
C ARG A 38 -30.82 15.75 -42.38
N TYR A 39 -31.23 14.70 -43.07
CA TYR A 39 -30.92 13.31 -42.68
C TYR A 39 -30.03 12.70 -43.77
N PRO A 40 -28.94 11.98 -43.45
CA PRO A 40 -28.04 11.38 -44.44
C PRO A 40 -28.80 10.31 -45.24
N LYS A 41 -28.64 10.30 -46.55
CA LYS A 41 -29.21 9.29 -47.44
C LYS A 41 -28.36 8.04 -47.47
N LEU A 42 -28.96 6.88 -47.69
CA LEU A 42 -28.23 5.63 -47.91
C LEU A 42 -27.26 5.72 -49.09
N THR A 43 -27.61 6.50 -50.13
CA THR A 43 -26.75 6.77 -51.27
C THR A 43 -25.48 7.51 -50.89
N ASP A 44 -25.55 8.47 -49.96
CA ASP A 44 -24.39 9.26 -49.51
C ASP A 44 -23.36 8.42 -48.76
N ILE A 45 -23.80 7.27 -48.22
CA ILE A 45 -22.93 6.32 -47.48
C ILE A 45 -22.19 5.38 -48.43
N PHE A 46 -22.77 5.10 -49.62
CA PHE A 46 -22.25 4.14 -50.60
C PHE A 46 -21.67 4.77 -51.85
N GLU A 47 -21.93 6.06 -52.15
CA GLU A 47 -21.24 6.76 -53.21
C GLU A 47 -19.78 7.05 -52.79
N LYS A 48 -18.85 6.29 -53.37
CA LYS A 48 -17.46 6.72 -53.46
C LYS A 48 -17.47 8.05 -54.19
N GLN A 49 -17.10 9.13 -53.51
CA GLN A 49 -16.81 10.40 -54.21
C GLN A 49 -15.73 10.12 -55.24
N ALA A 50 -16.14 10.14 -56.52
CA ALA A 50 -15.18 10.23 -57.62
C ALA A 50 -14.41 11.54 -57.45
N PRO A 51 -13.09 11.57 -57.63
CA PRO A 51 -12.34 12.81 -57.51
C PRO A 51 -12.81 13.79 -58.58
N LYS A 52 -13.24 14.99 -58.15
CA LYS A 52 -13.40 16.13 -59.05
C LYS A 52 -12.00 16.48 -59.52
N ASP A 53 -11.79 16.34 -60.85
CA ASP A 53 -10.61 16.87 -61.54
C ASP A 53 -10.45 18.35 -61.23
N SER A 54 -9.54 18.69 -60.39
CA SER A 54 -8.90 19.99 -60.30
C SER A 54 -7.41 19.79 -60.57
N ALA A 55 -6.96 20.47 -61.66
CA ALA A 55 -5.60 20.37 -62.15
C ALA A 55 -4.52 20.57 -61.11
N ALA A 56 -3.57 19.67 -61.15
CA ALA A 56 -2.14 19.81 -60.85
C ALA A 56 -1.73 20.69 -59.68
N ASP A 57 -1.50 20.04 -58.52
CA ASP A 57 -0.23 20.27 -57.80
C ASP A 57 0.27 18.91 -57.35
N SER A 58 1.41 18.51 -57.90
CA SER A 58 2.00 17.19 -57.70
C SER A 58 2.84 17.17 -56.46
N THR A 59 2.18 16.91 -55.32
CA THR A 59 2.83 16.25 -54.17
C THR A 59 1.89 15.13 -53.76
N ALA A 60 1.98 14.00 -54.48
CA ALA A 60 1.38 12.75 -54.00
C ALA A 60 2.10 12.37 -52.72
N VAL A 61 1.48 12.65 -51.58
CA VAL A 61 1.92 12.16 -50.28
C VAL A 61 1.89 10.64 -50.39
N ASP A 62 3.04 10.01 -50.14
CA ASP A 62 3.17 8.56 -50.10
C ASP A 62 2.09 8.00 -49.15
N PRO A 63 1.25 7.04 -49.58
CA PRO A 63 0.23 6.46 -48.71
C PRO A 63 0.78 5.90 -47.39
N GLU A 64 2.03 5.41 -47.40
CA GLU A 64 2.71 4.94 -46.17
C GLU A 64 3.05 6.11 -45.27
N GLU A 65 3.44 7.27 -45.82
CA GLU A 65 3.71 8.49 -45.06
C GLU A 65 2.43 9.07 -44.43
N ALA A 66 1.33 9.10 -45.16
CA ALA A 66 0.02 9.53 -44.66
C ALA A 66 -0.50 8.62 -43.52
N ILE A 67 -0.31 7.31 -43.64
CA ILE A 67 -0.65 6.36 -42.59
C ILE A 67 0.22 6.60 -41.34
N ARG A 68 1.53 6.81 -41.53
CA ARG A 68 2.46 7.10 -40.42
C ARG A 68 2.08 8.40 -39.71
N GLU A 69 1.80 9.47 -40.42
CA GLU A 69 1.34 10.74 -39.83
C GLU A 69 0.02 10.60 -39.09
N MET A 70 -0.93 9.82 -39.60
CA MET A 70 -2.20 9.56 -38.91
C MET A 70 -2.00 8.73 -37.65
N MET A 71 -1.09 7.77 -37.66
CA MET A 71 -0.73 6.99 -36.48
C MET A 71 -0.03 7.86 -35.44
N GLU A 72 0.89 8.73 -35.84
CA GLU A 72 1.56 9.67 -34.92
C GLU A 72 0.56 10.68 -34.34
N ALA A 73 -0.35 11.23 -35.16
CA ALA A 73 -1.39 12.14 -34.66
C ALA A 73 -2.33 11.47 -33.67
N THR A 74 -2.63 10.18 -33.86
CA THR A 74 -3.43 9.39 -32.90
C THR A 74 -2.67 9.18 -31.58
N LYS A 75 -1.39 8.80 -31.67
CA LYS A 75 -0.52 8.67 -30.47
C LYS A 75 -0.38 9.99 -29.72
N ARG A 76 -0.25 11.14 -30.44
CA ARG A 76 -0.23 12.47 -29.83
C ARG A 76 -1.49 12.78 -29.03
N LYS A 77 -2.67 12.45 -29.56
CA LYS A 77 -3.94 12.66 -28.87
C LYS A 77 -4.06 11.79 -27.63
N GLU A 78 -3.68 10.52 -27.72
CA GLU A 78 -3.66 9.61 -26.56
C GLU A 78 -2.71 10.10 -25.48
N PHE A 79 -1.50 10.52 -25.86
CA PHE A 79 -0.52 11.04 -24.91
C PHE A 79 -1.04 12.31 -24.22
N ALA A 80 -1.57 13.28 -25.00
CA ALA A 80 -2.11 14.51 -24.43
C ALA A 80 -3.25 14.25 -23.43
N ALA A 81 -4.06 13.22 -23.65
CA ALA A 81 -5.15 12.85 -22.75
C ALA A 81 -4.66 12.37 -21.35
N TYR A 82 -3.44 11.84 -21.28
CA TYR A 82 -2.89 11.30 -20.02
C TYR A 82 -1.77 12.17 -19.41
N SER A 83 -1.21 13.11 -20.17
CA SER A 83 0.02 13.84 -19.82
C SER A 83 -0.06 14.55 -18.46
N ASP A 84 -1.15 15.25 -18.18
CA ASP A 84 -1.32 15.99 -16.92
C ASP A 84 -1.43 15.05 -15.72
N SER A 85 -2.16 13.94 -15.88
CA SER A 85 -2.27 12.92 -14.82
C SER A 85 -0.94 12.21 -14.58
N LEU A 86 -0.23 11.84 -15.64
CA LEU A 86 1.10 11.21 -15.53
C LEU A 86 2.10 12.16 -14.88
N LYS A 87 2.10 13.43 -15.26
CA LYS A 87 2.95 14.46 -14.66
C LYS A 87 2.66 14.63 -13.16
N TYR A 88 1.38 14.66 -12.77
CA TYR A 88 1.00 14.74 -11.35
C TYR A 88 1.59 13.61 -10.52
N TYR A 89 1.50 12.36 -11.00
CA TYR A 89 2.09 11.21 -10.31
C TYR A 89 3.62 11.26 -10.33
N GLU A 90 4.25 11.58 -11.47
CA GLU A 90 5.69 11.72 -11.58
C GLU A 90 6.26 12.76 -10.61
N ASP A 91 5.61 13.92 -10.51
CA ASP A 91 6.02 14.99 -9.59
C ASP A 91 5.96 14.50 -8.12
N PHE A 92 4.91 13.76 -7.76
CA PHE A 92 4.82 13.16 -6.42
C PHE A 92 5.92 12.13 -6.19
N PHE A 93 6.16 11.21 -7.12
CA PHE A 93 7.17 10.15 -6.96
C PHE A 93 8.59 10.70 -6.90
N LYS A 94 8.87 11.80 -7.60
CA LYS A 94 10.19 12.47 -7.59
C LYS A 94 10.42 13.35 -6.37
N SER A 95 9.44 14.15 -5.98
CA SER A 95 9.61 15.24 -5.03
C SER A 95 8.64 15.25 -3.84
N GLY A 96 7.61 14.41 -3.83
CA GLY A 96 6.64 14.33 -2.75
C GLY A 96 7.31 14.03 -1.40
N LYS A 97 6.97 14.81 -0.37
CA LYS A 97 7.58 14.68 0.96
C LYS A 97 7.32 13.30 1.58
N THR A 98 6.15 12.74 1.34
CA THR A 98 5.69 11.45 1.88
C THR A 98 5.98 10.27 0.96
N ARG A 99 6.60 10.47 -0.21
CA ARG A 99 6.86 9.41 -1.19
C ARG A 99 7.64 8.25 -0.61
N PHE A 100 7.48 7.08 -1.22
CA PHE A 100 8.40 5.97 -1.03
C PHE A 100 9.63 6.15 -1.94
N ASP A 101 10.79 5.69 -1.48
CA ASP A 101 11.96 5.49 -2.32
C ASP A 101 11.90 4.03 -2.80
N LEU A 102 11.87 3.82 -4.10
CA LEU A 102 11.59 2.51 -4.71
C LEU A 102 12.84 1.95 -5.40
N PRO A 103 13.03 0.62 -5.43
CA PRO A 103 14.10 0.00 -6.20
C PRO A 103 14.01 0.36 -7.67
N GLY A 104 15.10 0.89 -8.26
CA GLY A 104 15.12 1.32 -9.65
C GLY A 104 14.22 2.51 -9.96
N ASP A 105 13.73 3.24 -8.95
CA ASP A 105 12.75 4.32 -9.06
C ASP A 105 11.46 3.90 -9.81
N ASP A 106 11.10 2.60 -9.75
CA ASP A 106 9.96 2.02 -10.45
C ASP A 106 8.63 2.36 -9.74
N PRO A 107 7.79 3.26 -10.29
CA PRO A 107 6.52 3.63 -9.68
C PRO A 107 5.48 2.50 -9.67
N ALA A 108 5.69 1.43 -10.43
CA ALA A 108 4.86 0.24 -10.49
C ALA A 108 5.22 -0.84 -9.44
N TRP A 109 6.21 -0.57 -8.59
CA TRP A 109 6.73 -1.54 -7.62
C TRP A 109 5.66 -2.18 -6.74
N PHE A 110 4.59 -1.46 -6.39
CA PHE A 110 3.47 -1.97 -5.58
C PHE A 110 2.38 -2.71 -6.38
N ASP A 111 2.46 -2.80 -7.70
CA ASP A 111 1.37 -3.33 -8.55
C ASP A 111 0.95 -4.74 -8.17
N ARG A 112 1.92 -5.63 -7.92
CA ARG A 112 1.67 -7.00 -7.51
C ARG A 112 0.88 -7.06 -6.20
N PHE A 113 1.26 -6.22 -5.23
CA PHE A 113 0.56 -6.13 -3.96
C PHE A 113 -0.88 -5.61 -4.13
N PHE A 114 -1.08 -4.55 -4.91
CA PHE A 114 -2.43 -4.01 -5.17
C PHE A 114 -3.32 -5.01 -5.92
N LEU A 115 -2.77 -5.78 -6.84
CA LEU A 115 -3.52 -6.83 -7.51
C LEU A 115 -4.03 -7.87 -6.52
N HIS A 116 -3.21 -8.30 -5.55
CA HIS A 116 -3.65 -9.21 -4.48
C HIS A 116 -4.77 -8.60 -3.63
N LEU A 117 -4.72 -7.31 -3.32
CA LEU A 117 -5.78 -6.63 -2.58
C LEU A 117 -7.10 -6.57 -3.37
N GLN A 118 -7.05 -6.23 -4.66
CA GLN A 118 -8.23 -6.19 -5.52
C GLN A 118 -8.89 -7.56 -5.70
N LEU A 119 -8.08 -8.62 -5.76
CA LEU A 119 -8.58 -9.99 -5.94
C LEU A 119 -9.05 -10.64 -4.62
N ALA A 120 -8.74 -10.05 -3.47
CA ALA A 120 -9.02 -10.66 -2.16
C ALA A 120 -10.50 -11.01 -1.94
N GLU A 121 -11.43 -10.15 -2.37
CA GLU A 121 -12.87 -10.40 -2.28
C GLU A 121 -13.31 -11.51 -3.23
N LEU A 122 -12.83 -11.49 -4.48
CA LEU A 122 -13.16 -12.51 -5.50
C LEU A 122 -12.67 -13.90 -5.11
N ASP A 123 -11.46 -13.96 -4.56
CA ASP A 123 -10.81 -15.19 -4.12
C ASP A 123 -11.28 -15.64 -2.73
N SER A 124 -12.14 -14.84 -2.07
CA SER A 124 -12.62 -15.09 -0.70
C SER A 124 -11.45 -15.38 0.27
N ASN A 125 -10.40 -14.59 0.19
CA ASN A 125 -9.22 -14.72 1.04
C ASN A 125 -8.85 -13.40 1.73
N VAL A 126 -8.01 -13.50 2.76
CA VAL A 126 -7.44 -12.35 3.47
C VAL A 126 -5.99 -12.20 3.07
N VAL A 127 -5.61 -10.99 2.66
CA VAL A 127 -4.22 -10.62 2.38
C VAL A 127 -3.62 -10.03 3.66
N HIS A 128 -2.55 -10.63 4.18
CA HIS A 128 -1.86 -10.13 5.36
C HIS A 128 -0.70 -9.19 4.99
N ILE A 129 -0.65 -8.06 5.68
CA ILE A 129 0.47 -7.14 5.77
C ILE A 129 1.09 -7.36 7.14
N VAL A 130 2.28 -7.94 7.19
CA VAL A 130 2.96 -8.20 8.47
C VAL A 130 3.85 -7.01 8.79
N HIS A 131 3.43 -6.18 9.77
CA HIS A 131 4.13 -4.98 10.17
C HIS A 131 5.01 -5.25 11.40
N TYR A 132 6.28 -5.54 11.13
CA TYR A 132 7.32 -5.71 12.14
C TYR A 132 7.94 -4.37 12.51
N GLY A 133 8.16 -4.16 13.81
CA GLY A 133 8.86 -2.99 14.29
C GLY A 133 9.30 -3.10 15.74
N ASP A 134 9.84 -2.01 16.25
CA ASP A 134 10.33 -1.92 17.63
C ASP A 134 9.26 -1.35 18.59
N SER A 135 9.69 -0.57 19.59
CA SER A 135 8.78 0.06 20.56
C SER A 135 7.85 1.13 19.98
N GLN A 136 8.08 1.61 18.75
CA GLN A 136 7.17 2.55 18.12
C GLN A 136 5.83 1.89 17.76
N LEU A 137 5.81 0.57 17.50
CA LEU A 137 4.59 -0.19 17.18
C LEU A 137 3.83 -0.68 18.43
N GLU A 138 4.40 -0.56 19.63
CA GLU A 138 3.70 -0.99 20.84
C GLU A 138 2.31 -0.35 20.97
N GLU A 139 1.44 -1.01 21.72
CA GLU A 139 0.04 -0.63 21.90
C GLU A 139 -0.79 -0.66 20.60
N ASP A 140 -0.31 -1.30 19.53
CA ASP A 140 -0.94 -1.25 18.20
C ASP A 140 -1.01 0.19 17.66
N ARG A 141 0.03 0.99 17.93
CA ARG A 141 0.08 2.40 17.47
C ARG A 141 0.10 2.46 15.95
N ILE A 142 0.81 3.02 15.24
CA ILE A 142 0.83 3.18 13.77
C ILE A 142 0.00 2.15 12.99
N SER A 143 0.17 0.83 13.27
CA SER A 143 -0.52 -0.27 12.56
C SER A 143 -2.04 -0.22 12.67
N ALA A 144 -2.59 0.27 13.79
CA ALA A 144 -4.05 0.36 13.95
C ALA A 144 -4.68 1.33 12.94
N THR A 145 -4.04 2.47 12.69
CA THR A 145 -4.50 3.45 11.70
C THR A 145 -4.35 2.90 10.28
N ILE A 146 -3.22 2.29 9.97
CA ILE A 146 -3.00 1.65 8.65
C ILE A 146 -4.02 0.55 8.41
N ARG A 147 -4.30 -0.28 9.42
CA ARG A 147 -5.30 -1.36 9.34
C ARG A 147 -6.70 -0.81 9.07
N GLU A 148 -7.11 0.18 9.82
CA GLU A 148 -8.44 0.78 9.70
C GLU A 148 -8.65 1.38 8.31
N ASP A 149 -7.68 2.15 7.81
CA ASP A 149 -7.74 2.80 6.49
C ASP A 149 -7.78 1.76 5.35
N LEU A 150 -6.94 0.73 5.42
CA LEU A 150 -6.91 -0.31 4.39
C LEU A 150 -8.12 -1.24 4.45
N GLN A 151 -8.66 -1.54 5.63
CA GLN A 151 -9.90 -2.32 5.78
C GLN A 151 -11.12 -1.53 5.28
N ASP A 152 -11.12 -0.21 5.39
CA ASP A 152 -12.16 0.65 4.81
C ASP A 152 -12.12 0.63 3.27
N GLU A 153 -10.93 0.68 2.67
CA GLU A 153 -10.73 0.71 1.21
C GLU A 153 -10.93 -0.69 0.56
N PHE A 154 -10.35 -1.75 1.13
CA PHE A 154 -10.26 -3.08 0.52
C PHE A 154 -11.13 -4.15 1.20
N GLY A 155 -11.93 -3.76 2.17
CA GLY A 155 -12.62 -4.70 3.02
C GLY A 155 -11.67 -5.40 4.00
N GLY A 156 -12.24 -6.23 4.83
CA GLY A 156 -11.55 -6.91 5.91
C GLY A 156 -12.12 -6.54 7.26
N ALA A 157 -11.70 -7.26 8.29
CA ALA A 157 -12.07 -7.00 9.67
C ALA A 157 -11.11 -7.71 10.61
N GLY A 158 -11.12 -7.31 11.88
CA GLY A 158 -10.33 -7.94 12.92
C GLY A 158 -8.95 -7.33 13.11
N PRO A 159 -8.28 -7.68 14.20
CA PRO A 159 -6.96 -7.17 14.55
C PRO A 159 -5.81 -7.84 13.78
N GLY A 160 -6.07 -8.88 12.98
CA GLY A 160 -5.03 -9.66 12.34
C GLY A 160 -4.36 -10.66 13.28
N MET A 161 -3.08 -10.93 13.02
CA MET A 161 -2.26 -11.88 13.75
C MET A 161 -1.70 -11.25 15.04
N MET A 162 -1.77 -12.01 16.13
CA MET A 162 -1.37 -11.58 17.49
C MET A 162 -0.60 -12.68 18.20
N PRO A 163 0.29 -12.33 19.16
CA PRO A 163 0.95 -13.33 20.00
C PRO A 163 -0.05 -13.98 20.97
N PRO A 164 0.19 -15.23 21.38
CA PRO A 164 -0.64 -15.89 22.40
C PRO A 164 -0.63 -15.17 23.76
N ILE A 165 0.48 -14.55 24.11
CA ILE A 165 0.66 -13.73 25.32
C ILE A 165 1.05 -12.32 24.89
N LEU A 166 0.17 -11.36 25.16
CA LEU A 166 0.40 -9.95 24.91
C LEU A 166 0.80 -9.24 26.22
N THR A 167 2.05 -8.80 26.31
CA THR A 167 2.58 -8.17 27.52
C THR A 167 2.26 -6.69 27.64
N ILE A 168 2.02 -6.01 26.52
CA ILE A 168 1.68 -4.59 26.45
C ILE A 168 0.27 -4.47 25.88
N PRO A 169 -0.66 -3.83 26.60
CA PRO A 169 -2.05 -3.73 26.17
C PRO A 169 -2.18 -3.00 24.83
N SER A 170 -2.94 -3.58 23.90
CA SER A 170 -3.30 -2.93 22.64
C SER A 170 -4.33 -1.82 22.87
N GLN A 171 -4.27 -0.74 22.06
CA GLN A 171 -5.32 0.29 22.08
C GLN A 171 -6.61 -0.14 21.38
N THR A 172 -6.57 -1.20 20.57
CA THR A 172 -7.71 -1.66 19.75
C THR A 172 -8.41 -2.88 20.35
N THR A 173 -7.65 -3.77 21.00
CA THR A 173 -8.15 -5.02 21.55
C THR A 173 -7.83 -5.16 23.03
N SER A 174 -8.73 -5.80 23.78
CA SER A 174 -8.45 -6.40 25.07
C SER A 174 -8.05 -7.85 24.83
N HIS A 175 -6.79 -8.15 25.07
CA HIS A 175 -6.20 -9.47 24.91
C HIS A 175 -5.72 -9.93 26.29
N TRP A 176 -6.13 -11.12 26.72
CA TRP A 176 -5.76 -11.69 28.00
C TRP A 176 -5.59 -13.20 27.89
N ASN A 177 -4.84 -13.76 28.81
CA ASN A 177 -4.64 -15.21 28.92
C ASN A 177 -4.66 -15.64 30.39
N GLU A 178 -5.07 -16.88 30.63
CA GLU A 178 -5.08 -17.55 31.94
C GLU A 178 -4.56 -18.98 31.75
N GLY A 179 -3.94 -19.56 32.79
CA GLY A 179 -3.46 -20.93 32.79
C GLY A 179 -1.98 -21.07 32.47
N GLU A 180 -1.57 -22.25 32.01
CA GLU A 180 -0.18 -22.71 31.96
C GLU A 180 0.46 -22.39 30.60
N LEU A 181 0.78 -21.12 30.39
CA LEU A 181 1.47 -20.62 29.21
C LEU A 181 2.78 -19.94 29.60
N LYS A 182 3.90 -20.39 29.03
CA LYS A 182 5.20 -19.75 29.19
C LYS A 182 5.64 -19.10 27.88
N ARG A 183 5.95 -17.80 27.93
CA ARG A 183 6.42 -17.03 26.79
C ARG A 183 7.91 -17.20 26.55
N TYR A 184 8.30 -17.36 25.26
CA TYR A 184 9.68 -17.30 24.79
C TYR A 184 9.77 -16.28 23.66
N ILE A 185 10.84 -15.48 23.64
CA ILE A 185 11.08 -14.41 22.66
C ILE A 185 12.49 -14.44 22.12
N LEU A 186 12.68 -14.02 20.88
CA LEU A 186 13.98 -14.01 20.21
C LEU A 186 14.63 -12.60 20.20
N PHE A 187 13.93 -11.60 20.68
CA PHE A 187 14.30 -10.17 20.65
C PHE A 187 14.47 -9.54 22.03
N GLY A 188 14.47 -10.34 23.06
CA GLY A 188 14.60 -9.93 24.45
C GLY A 188 15.88 -10.43 25.13
N PRO A 189 15.87 -10.47 26.47
CA PRO A 189 16.95 -11.05 27.25
C PRO A 189 17.17 -12.52 26.90
N LYS A 190 18.42 -12.96 26.99
CA LYS A 190 18.78 -14.35 26.63
C LYS A 190 18.08 -15.40 27.49
N GLU A 191 17.71 -15.04 28.67
CA GLU A 191 16.97 -15.90 29.64
C GLU A 191 15.53 -16.19 29.18
N GLU A 192 15.00 -15.36 28.28
CA GLU A 192 13.69 -15.55 27.64
C GLU A 192 13.80 -16.27 26.30
N GLU A 193 15.00 -16.59 25.82
CA GLU A 193 15.19 -17.40 24.61
C GLU A 193 14.97 -18.90 24.92
N ALA A 194 14.41 -19.61 23.94
CA ALA A 194 14.35 -21.08 23.98
C ALA A 194 15.69 -21.68 23.52
N ASP A 195 15.90 -22.95 23.81
CA ASP A 195 17.06 -23.74 23.37
C ASP A 195 17.03 -24.15 21.89
N HIS A 196 16.03 -23.67 21.16
CA HIS A 196 15.82 -23.95 19.74
C HIS A 196 15.40 -22.69 18.97
N ASN A 197 15.24 -22.79 17.63
CA ASN A 197 14.94 -21.67 16.73
C ASN A 197 13.48 -21.64 16.21
N ARG A 198 12.55 -22.40 16.78
CA ARG A 198 11.14 -22.45 16.38
C ARG A 198 10.34 -21.33 17.05
N TYR A 199 10.44 -20.10 16.55
CA TYR A 199 9.74 -18.93 17.11
C TYR A 199 8.50 -18.50 16.31
N GLY A 200 8.32 -19.02 15.11
CA GLY A 200 7.21 -18.64 14.23
C GLY A 200 7.29 -17.20 13.71
N PRO A 201 6.19 -16.70 13.12
CA PRO A 201 6.20 -15.41 12.39
C PRO A 201 6.32 -14.20 13.32
N LEU A 202 6.01 -14.34 14.60
CA LEU A 202 6.07 -13.24 15.58
C LEU A 202 7.41 -13.14 16.32
N ALA A 203 8.42 -13.94 15.94
CA ALA A 203 9.69 -14.10 16.65
C ALA A 203 9.51 -14.39 18.15
N GLN A 204 8.38 -15.00 18.50
CA GLN A 204 8.02 -15.45 19.85
C GLN A 204 7.00 -16.58 19.78
N PHE A 205 6.86 -17.32 20.87
CA PHE A 205 5.81 -18.31 21.04
C PHE A 205 5.43 -18.46 22.51
N ALA A 206 4.28 -19.08 22.77
CA ALA A 206 3.92 -19.55 24.09
C ALA A 206 4.02 -21.07 24.12
N ASP A 207 4.74 -21.61 25.10
CA ASP A 207 4.78 -23.02 25.40
C ASP A 207 3.64 -23.39 26.35
N LEU A 208 2.78 -24.30 25.92
CA LEU A 208 1.66 -24.81 26.68
C LEU A 208 2.02 -26.17 27.26
N GLU A 209 1.87 -26.31 28.60
CA GLU A 209 1.94 -27.61 29.29
C GLU A 209 0.74 -27.66 30.27
N GLY A 210 -0.36 -28.31 29.81
CA GLY A 210 -1.61 -28.37 30.59
C GLY A 210 -2.76 -27.63 29.92
N SER A 211 -3.45 -26.76 30.68
CA SER A 211 -4.65 -26.06 30.18
C SER A 211 -4.51 -24.55 30.29
N ALA A 212 -4.98 -23.86 29.22
CA ALA A 212 -5.01 -22.41 29.18
C ALA A 212 -6.22 -21.86 28.44
N VAL A 213 -6.50 -20.58 28.65
CA VAL A 213 -7.52 -19.83 27.91
C VAL A 213 -6.91 -18.54 27.40
N ILE A 214 -7.17 -18.21 26.14
CA ILE A 214 -6.80 -16.92 25.54
C ILE A 214 -8.09 -16.22 25.10
N GLY A 215 -8.29 -14.98 25.55
CA GLY A 215 -9.44 -14.15 25.18
C GLY A 215 -9.02 -12.95 24.36
N ILE A 216 -9.78 -12.67 23.32
CA ILE A 216 -9.59 -11.53 22.42
C ILE A 216 -10.92 -10.82 22.26
N LYS A 217 -10.97 -9.54 22.61
CA LYS A 217 -12.17 -8.72 22.53
C LYS A 217 -11.83 -7.34 22.00
N LYS A 218 -12.65 -6.80 21.08
CA LYS A 218 -12.58 -5.39 20.68
C LYS A 218 -12.76 -4.47 21.89
N ARG A 219 -11.98 -3.42 21.99
CA ARG A 219 -12.11 -2.41 23.03
C ARG A 219 -13.31 -1.50 22.77
N GLU A 220 -14.27 -1.47 23.70
CA GLU A 220 -15.49 -0.67 23.57
C GLU A 220 -15.26 0.84 23.70
N ASP A 221 -14.25 1.23 24.52
CA ASP A 221 -13.82 2.62 24.67
C ASP A 221 -13.18 3.20 23.41
N ARG A 222 -12.82 2.36 22.42
CA ARG A 222 -12.20 2.74 21.15
C ARG A 222 -13.00 2.34 19.92
N LYS A 223 -14.20 1.84 20.08
CA LYS A 223 -15.03 1.29 18.98
C LYS A 223 -15.27 2.26 17.82
N ASN A 224 -15.33 3.56 18.09
CA ASN A 224 -15.58 4.57 17.06
C ASN A 224 -14.28 5.01 16.35
N ALA A 225 -13.10 4.78 16.97
CA ALA A 225 -11.83 5.09 16.35
C ALA A 225 -11.35 3.97 15.40
N PHE A 226 -11.73 2.72 15.71
CA PHE A 226 -11.31 1.54 14.95
C PHE A 226 -12.51 0.60 14.77
N PRO A 227 -13.52 0.96 13.93
CA PRO A 227 -14.71 0.16 13.72
C PRO A 227 -14.43 -1.23 13.16
N HIS A 228 -13.47 -1.38 12.24
CA HIS A 228 -13.17 -2.64 11.56
C HIS A 228 -12.41 -3.67 12.42
N VAL A 229 -11.81 -3.28 13.54
CA VAL A 229 -11.11 -4.21 14.45
C VAL A 229 -12.02 -5.29 15.07
N GLY A 230 -13.32 -5.07 15.07
CA GLY A 230 -14.33 -6.07 15.38
C GLY A 230 -14.95 -6.65 14.10
N GLY A 231 -15.91 -7.53 14.25
CA GLY A 231 -16.65 -8.08 13.10
C GLY A 231 -15.89 -9.16 12.33
N TYR A 232 -14.91 -9.80 12.96
CA TYR A 232 -14.19 -10.92 12.36
C TYR A 232 -15.03 -12.21 12.36
N SER A 233 -14.80 -13.05 11.37
CA SER A 233 -15.52 -14.33 11.18
C SER A 233 -14.58 -15.53 11.00
N THR A 234 -13.28 -15.27 10.88
CA THR A 234 -12.26 -16.32 10.76
C THR A 234 -11.30 -16.20 11.94
N VAL A 235 -11.06 -17.32 12.62
CA VAL A 235 -10.05 -17.39 13.70
C VAL A 235 -9.09 -18.52 13.38
N LYS A 236 -7.77 -18.22 13.41
CA LYS A 236 -6.72 -19.23 13.22
C LYS A 236 -5.85 -19.34 14.45
N VAL A 237 -5.37 -20.55 14.73
CA VAL A 237 -4.28 -20.81 15.69
C VAL A 237 -3.16 -21.53 14.96
N LEU A 238 -1.97 -20.95 14.99
CA LEU A 238 -0.74 -21.51 14.46
C LEU A 238 0.01 -22.20 15.58
N ALA A 239 0.18 -23.52 15.51
CA ALA A 239 0.80 -24.32 16.56
C ALA A 239 1.85 -25.28 16.02
N GLY A 240 2.86 -25.56 16.86
CA GLY A 240 3.91 -26.54 16.58
C GLY A 240 3.39 -27.97 16.57
N LYS A 241 4.25 -28.87 16.15
CA LYS A 241 3.94 -30.31 16.04
C LYS A 241 4.32 -31.14 17.28
N ARG A 242 4.90 -30.49 18.29
CA ARG A 242 5.25 -31.16 19.56
C ARG A 242 3.98 -31.47 20.36
N GLY A 243 3.90 -32.65 20.91
CA GLY A 243 2.83 -33.05 21.82
C GLY A 243 1.46 -33.22 21.17
N SER A 244 0.41 -33.06 21.95
CA SER A 244 -0.99 -33.13 21.52
C SER A 244 -1.72 -31.87 21.96
N LEU A 245 -2.49 -31.28 21.07
CA LEU A 245 -3.24 -30.06 21.33
C LEU A 245 -4.72 -30.28 21.00
N ARG A 246 -5.58 -30.03 21.99
CA ARG A 246 -7.02 -29.92 21.86
C ARG A 246 -7.43 -28.48 21.97
N LEU A 247 -8.25 -28.03 21.05
CA LEU A 247 -8.71 -26.64 20.98
C LEU A 247 -10.24 -26.59 20.97
N LYS A 248 -10.79 -25.60 21.68
CA LYS A 248 -12.20 -25.26 21.66
C LYS A 248 -12.33 -23.74 21.56
N LEU A 249 -13.09 -23.27 20.58
CA LEU A 249 -13.41 -21.86 20.40
C LEU A 249 -14.81 -21.57 20.92
N VAL A 250 -14.93 -20.50 21.69
CA VAL A 250 -16.21 -19.91 22.12
C VAL A 250 -16.24 -18.46 21.65
N TYR A 251 -17.32 -18.05 21.00
CA TYR A 251 -17.46 -16.70 20.47
C TYR A 251 -18.78 -16.05 20.90
N GLN A 252 -18.80 -14.73 21.00
CA GLN A 252 -19.98 -13.96 21.33
C GLN A 252 -20.81 -13.73 20.07
N ARG A 253 -22.04 -14.24 20.05
CA ARG A 253 -23.01 -14.03 18.98
C ARG A 253 -24.01 -12.96 19.36
N THR A 254 -24.37 -12.10 18.42
CA THR A 254 -25.40 -11.08 18.58
C THR A 254 -26.67 -11.51 17.85
N TYR A 255 -27.76 -11.61 18.58
CA TYR A 255 -29.06 -11.89 18.05
C TYR A 255 -29.88 -10.62 17.95
N ALA A 256 -30.71 -10.51 16.91
CA ALA A 256 -31.65 -9.44 16.67
C ALA A 256 -33.08 -9.98 16.81
N ASP A 257 -33.69 -9.84 18.00
CA ASP A 257 -35.04 -10.30 18.27
C ASP A 257 -36.04 -9.19 17.92
N THR A 258 -37.02 -9.45 17.05
CA THR A 258 -38.12 -8.52 16.77
C THR A 258 -39.07 -8.53 17.94
N VAL A 259 -39.23 -7.38 18.60
CA VAL A 259 -40.05 -7.24 19.81
C VAL A 259 -41.36 -6.43 19.58
N GLY A 260 -41.63 -6.04 18.35
CA GLY A 260 -42.83 -5.27 17.97
C GLY A 260 -42.57 -4.35 16.77
N LEU A 261 -43.48 -3.40 16.56
CA LEU A 261 -43.38 -2.37 15.54
C LEU A 261 -43.17 -1.00 16.21
N ASN A 262 -42.44 -0.14 15.55
CA ASN A 262 -42.36 1.30 15.85
C ASN A 262 -43.62 2.02 15.33
N GLU A 263 -43.81 3.29 15.70
CA GLU A 263 -44.94 4.13 15.24
C GLU A 263 -44.96 4.30 13.71
N ASP A 264 -43.79 4.24 13.05
CA ASP A 264 -43.60 4.30 11.60
C ASP A 264 -43.78 2.95 10.88
N SER A 265 -44.29 1.93 11.56
CA SER A 265 -44.45 0.55 11.08
C SER A 265 -43.14 -0.20 10.79
N THR A 266 -41.98 0.32 11.17
CA THR A 266 -40.72 -0.42 11.13
C THR A 266 -40.61 -1.41 12.29
N PHE A 267 -39.85 -2.51 12.11
CA PHE A 267 -39.66 -3.49 13.18
C PHE A 267 -38.81 -2.92 14.33
N LYS A 268 -39.32 -3.01 15.55
CA LYS A 268 -38.56 -2.73 16.76
C LYS A 268 -37.68 -3.93 17.11
N VAL A 269 -36.38 -3.75 17.01
CA VAL A 269 -35.37 -4.81 17.21
C VAL A 269 -34.69 -4.63 18.56
N LYS A 270 -34.69 -5.68 19.37
CA LYS A 270 -33.90 -5.77 20.59
C LYS A 270 -32.70 -6.67 20.35
N LYS A 271 -31.47 -6.13 20.51
CA LYS A 271 -30.25 -6.92 20.42
C LYS A 271 -29.97 -7.61 21.75
N ARG A 272 -29.62 -8.90 21.72
CA ARG A 272 -29.09 -9.66 22.85
C ARG A 272 -27.80 -10.39 22.41
N THR A 273 -26.91 -10.67 23.33
CA THR A 273 -25.69 -11.41 23.08
C THR A 273 -25.66 -12.69 23.90
N ALA A 274 -25.10 -13.75 23.34
CA ALA A 274 -24.83 -15.00 24.02
C ALA A 274 -23.48 -15.57 23.54
N PHE A 275 -22.85 -16.37 24.39
CA PHE A 275 -21.65 -17.12 24.00
C PHE A 275 -22.05 -18.49 23.45
N GLU A 276 -21.48 -18.84 22.29
CA GLU A 276 -21.67 -20.11 21.61
C GLU A 276 -20.33 -20.82 21.41
N THR A 277 -20.36 -22.14 21.42
CA THR A 277 -19.20 -22.94 21.04
C THR A 277 -19.19 -23.13 19.53
N ALA A 278 -18.09 -22.78 18.89
CA ALA A 278 -17.89 -23.02 17.48
C ALA A 278 -17.76 -24.55 17.18
N ALA A 279 -18.01 -24.93 15.94
CA ALA A 279 -17.71 -26.28 15.46
C ALA A 279 -16.21 -26.61 15.63
N SER A 280 -15.83 -27.85 15.44
CA SER A 280 -14.40 -28.21 15.43
C SER A 280 -13.66 -27.48 14.32
N PRO A 281 -12.40 -27.06 14.55
CA PRO A 281 -11.63 -26.37 13.52
C PRO A 281 -11.28 -27.30 12.35
N GLU A 282 -11.16 -26.70 11.18
CA GLU A 282 -10.40 -27.33 10.08
C GLU A 282 -8.93 -27.34 10.48
N VAL A 283 -8.22 -28.44 10.20
CA VAL A 283 -6.81 -28.60 10.57
C VAL A 283 -5.97 -28.90 9.35
N GLU A 284 -5.14 -27.94 8.97
CA GLU A 284 -4.09 -28.13 7.96
C GLU A 284 -2.79 -28.55 8.68
N ARG A 285 -2.23 -29.70 8.25
CA ARG A 285 -0.99 -30.25 8.83
C ARG A 285 0.15 -30.09 7.84
N LEU A 286 0.97 -29.05 8.06
CA LEU A 286 2.19 -28.79 7.30
C LEU A 286 3.40 -29.54 7.92
N THR A 287 4.60 -29.35 7.39
CA THR A 287 5.80 -30.06 7.87
C THR A 287 6.19 -29.64 9.29
N LYS A 288 6.21 -28.35 9.58
CA LYS A 288 6.58 -27.78 10.90
C LYS A 288 5.40 -27.21 11.67
N LEU A 289 4.28 -26.95 11.00
CA LEU A 289 3.16 -26.19 11.50
C LEU A 289 1.85 -26.99 11.41
N ASN A 290 0.99 -26.85 12.41
CA ASN A 290 -0.43 -27.16 12.33
C ASN A 290 -1.20 -25.83 12.36
N VAL A 291 -2.12 -25.64 11.42
CA VAL A 291 -3.01 -24.49 11.34
C VAL A 291 -4.43 -24.96 11.66
N TYR A 292 -4.98 -24.44 12.73
CA TYR A 292 -6.36 -24.69 13.16
C TYR A 292 -7.21 -23.49 12.75
N THR A 293 -8.23 -23.70 11.90
CA THR A 293 -9.06 -22.62 11.35
C THR A 293 -10.52 -22.83 11.72
N TRP A 294 -11.13 -21.82 12.31
CA TRP A 294 -12.59 -21.73 12.47
C TRP A 294 -13.13 -20.68 11.51
N LYS A 295 -14.15 -21.06 10.76
CA LYS A 295 -15.03 -20.16 10.03
C LYS A 295 -16.34 -20.04 10.81
N LEU A 296 -16.62 -18.86 11.35
CA LEU A 296 -17.80 -18.62 12.17
C LEU A 296 -19.00 -18.32 11.27
N PRO A 297 -20.23 -18.76 11.65
CA PRO A 297 -21.44 -18.50 10.87
C PRO A 297 -21.85 -17.02 10.86
N ASP A 298 -21.40 -16.26 11.88
CA ASP A 298 -21.64 -14.83 12.03
C ASP A 298 -20.37 -14.12 12.47
N THR A 299 -20.31 -12.81 12.24
CA THR A 299 -19.20 -11.98 12.72
C THR A 299 -19.26 -11.80 14.23
N THR A 300 -18.07 -11.71 14.85
CA THR A 300 -17.92 -11.46 16.29
C THR A 300 -16.84 -10.43 16.57
N SER A 301 -16.87 -9.89 17.77
CA SER A 301 -15.81 -9.00 18.29
C SER A 301 -15.23 -9.53 19.62
N ASN A 302 -15.58 -10.78 19.99
CA ASN A 302 -15.18 -11.35 21.27
C ASN A 302 -15.12 -12.88 21.19
N VAL A 303 -13.93 -13.42 21.37
CA VAL A 303 -13.66 -14.88 21.37
C VAL A 303 -12.86 -15.32 22.57
N LYS A 304 -13.03 -16.58 22.94
CA LYS A 304 -12.22 -17.30 23.93
C LYS A 304 -11.75 -18.61 23.31
N ILE A 305 -10.46 -18.85 23.32
CA ILE A 305 -9.83 -20.07 22.83
C ILE A 305 -9.35 -20.85 24.04
N TYR A 306 -9.92 -22.03 24.25
CA TYR A 306 -9.51 -22.98 25.26
C TYR A 306 -8.48 -23.92 24.65
N LEU A 307 -7.34 -24.06 25.30
CA LEU A 307 -6.23 -24.90 24.91
C LEU A 307 -6.02 -25.97 25.99
N ASP A 308 -5.77 -27.20 25.58
CA ASP A 308 -5.49 -28.29 26.50
C ASP A 308 -4.50 -29.28 25.85
N GLY A 309 -3.41 -29.60 26.57
CA GLY A 309 -2.35 -30.50 26.12
C GLY A 309 -0.95 -29.92 26.23
N SER A 310 -0.09 -30.21 25.27
CA SER A 310 1.30 -29.74 25.22
C SER A 310 1.61 -29.30 23.79
N ALA A 311 1.98 -28.05 23.58
CA ALA A 311 2.29 -27.50 22.25
C ALA A 311 2.98 -26.12 22.34
N GLU A 312 3.77 -25.80 21.32
CA GLU A 312 4.21 -24.44 21.03
C GLU A 312 3.11 -23.69 20.27
N ILE A 313 2.61 -22.58 20.78
CA ILE A 313 1.61 -21.75 20.11
C ILE A 313 2.32 -20.51 19.55
N TYR A 314 2.38 -20.38 18.23
CA TYR A 314 3.15 -19.33 17.56
C TYR A 314 2.37 -18.05 17.35
N ALA A 315 1.10 -18.16 16.96
CA ALA A 315 0.25 -17.02 16.71
C ALA A 315 -1.24 -17.38 16.78
N ILE A 316 -2.06 -16.36 17.01
CA ILE A 316 -3.51 -16.40 16.84
C ILE A 316 -3.86 -15.29 15.86
N SER A 317 -4.74 -15.57 14.89
CA SER A 317 -5.28 -14.55 13.99
C SER A 317 -6.79 -14.48 14.14
N ALA A 318 -7.33 -13.27 14.04
CA ALA A 318 -8.76 -13.03 13.99
C ALA A 318 -9.05 -12.03 12.85
N ASP A 319 -9.69 -12.53 11.79
CA ASP A 319 -9.80 -11.85 10.50
C ASP A 319 -11.23 -11.85 9.97
N GLY A 320 -11.53 -10.99 9.02
CA GLY A 320 -12.73 -11.05 8.20
C GLY A 320 -12.79 -12.31 7.33
N ALA A 321 -13.82 -12.42 6.49
CA ALA A 321 -13.93 -13.50 5.52
C ALA A 321 -13.03 -13.29 4.29
N TYR A 322 -12.75 -12.05 3.97
CA TYR A 322 -11.91 -11.58 2.85
C TYR A 322 -11.33 -10.20 3.15
N GLY A 323 -10.54 -9.66 2.25
CA GLY A 323 -9.99 -8.32 2.33
C GLY A 323 -8.57 -8.29 2.89
N VAL A 324 -8.26 -7.30 3.73
CA VAL A 324 -6.90 -7.09 4.25
C VAL A 324 -6.84 -7.21 5.77
N ALA A 325 -5.74 -7.77 6.25
CA ALA A 325 -5.33 -7.73 7.66
C ALA A 325 -3.95 -7.05 7.78
N VAL A 326 -3.78 -6.22 8.81
CA VAL A 326 -2.49 -5.61 9.15
C VAL A 326 -2.09 -6.10 10.53
N ASP A 327 -1.04 -6.91 10.56
CA ASP A 327 -0.55 -7.56 11.77
C ASP A 327 0.44 -6.66 12.49
N ASN A 328 0.16 -6.29 13.73
CA ASN A 328 1.10 -5.52 14.55
C ASN A 328 2.07 -6.45 15.27
N VAL A 329 3.35 -6.41 14.91
CA VAL A 329 4.40 -7.24 15.51
C VAL A 329 5.46 -6.36 16.14
N ALA A 330 5.13 -5.84 17.32
CA ALA A 330 6.03 -4.99 18.11
C ALA A 330 7.07 -5.83 18.86
N MET A 331 8.35 -5.51 18.64
CA MET A 331 9.51 -6.16 19.24
C MET A 331 10.36 -5.10 19.98
N ARG A 332 9.97 -4.77 21.22
CA ARG A 332 10.65 -3.73 22.02
C ARG A 332 12.15 -3.92 22.05
N GLY A 333 12.90 -2.87 21.75
CA GLY A 333 14.36 -2.87 21.79
C GLY A 333 15.04 -3.58 20.62
N SER A 334 14.27 -4.21 19.70
CA SER A 334 14.81 -4.90 18.54
C SER A 334 15.33 -3.92 17.50
N SER A 335 16.41 -4.31 16.84
CA SER A 335 16.93 -3.64 15.63
C SER A 335 16.54 -4.39 14.34
N GLY A 336 15.55 -5.29 14.40
CA GLY A 336 15.10 -6.08 13.26
C GLY A 336 16.09 -7.18 12.83
N THR A 337 16.89 -7.70 13.76
CA THR A 337 18.01 -8.61 13.45
C THR A 337 17.74 -10.07 13.80
N VAL A 338 16.47 -10.47 13.85
CA VAL A 338 16.03 -11.78 14.36
C VAL A 338 15.70 -12.81 13.26
N PHE A 339 15.26 -12.38 12.08
CA PHE A 339 14.62 -13.23 11.08
C PHE A 339 15.50 -14.39 10.59
N HIS A 340 16.80 -14.16 10.39
CA HIS A 340 17.74 -15.19 9.97
C HIS A 340 18.02 -16.25 11.03
N ARG A 341 17.57 -16.05 12.29
CA ARG A 341 17.71 -16.98 13.41
C ARG A 341 16.49 -17.91 13.55
N ILE A 342 15.36 -17.55 12.93
CA ILE A 342 14.12 -18.34 12.99
C ILE A 342 14.22 -19.56 12.04
N ASP A 343 13.62 -20.68 12.43
CA ASP A 343 13.50 -21.86 11.55
C ASP A 343 12.83 -21.44 10.23
N SER A 344 13.57 -21.54 9.13
CA SER A 344 13.14 -21.02 7.83
C SER A 344 11.91 -21.76 7.27
N GLN A 345 11.79 -23.07 7.52
CA GLN A 345 10.65 -23.85 7.07
C GLN A 345 9.38 -23.47 7.85
N LEU A 346 9.49 -23.29 9.17
CA LEU A 346 8.37 -22.84 10.00
C LEU A 346 7.91 -21.43 9.61
N LEU A 347 8.87 -20.52 9.35
CA LEU A 347 8.55 -19.15 8.94
C LEU A 347 7.87 -19.12 7.57
N ALA A 348 8.36 -19.92 6.60
CA ALA A 348 7.76 -20.04 5.27
C ALA A 348 6.33 -20.59 5.33
N GLU A 349 6.11 -21.65 6.11
CA GLU A 349 4.79 -22.23 6.31
C GLU A 349 3.82 -21.26 6.99
N SER A 350 4.33 -20.45 7.94
CA SER A 350 3.54 -19.42 8.63
C SER A 350 3.10 -18.31 7.68
N TYR A 351 4.00 -17.74 6.88
CA TYR A 351 3.66 -16.70 5.91
C TYR A 351 2.67 -17.21 4.86
N LYS A 352 2.86 -18.45 4.39
CA LYS A 352 1.93 -19.09 3.45
C LYS A 352 0.54 -19.26 4.06
N ALA A 353 0.44 -19.78 5.30
CA ALA A 353 -0.83 -20.01 6.00
C ALA A 353 -1.59 -18.69 6.27
N MET A 354 -0.86 -17.59 6.41
CA MET A 354 -1.41 -16.25 6.60
C MET A 354 -1.58 -15.47 5.29
N ASN A 355 -1.21 -16.02 4.13
CA ASN A 355 -1.24 -15.31 2.85
C ASN A 355 -0.57 -13.92 2.94
N ALA A 356 0.63 -13.86 3.55
CA ALA A 356 1.39 -12.63 3.73
C ALA A 356 1.94 -12.14 2.37
N ARG A 357 1.54 -10.92 1.94
CA ARG A 357 1.90 -10.34 0.64
C ARG A 357 2.72 -9.07 0.73
N LEU A 358 2.71 -8.41 1.89
CA LEU A 358 3.59 -7.29 2.18
C LEU A 358 4.21 -7.47 3.57
N ILE A 359 5.53 -7.36 3.64
CA ILE A 359 6.27 -7.38 4.90
C ILE A 359 6.84 -5.99 5.14
N ILE A 360 6.36 -5.32 6.17
CA ILE A 360 6.89 -4.02 6.60
C ILE A 360 7.90 -4.25 7.71
N MET A 361 9.09 -3.66 7.58
CA MET A 361 10.17 -3.69 8.57
C MET A 361 10.43 -2.27 9.07
N GLU A 362 9.84 -1.87 10.20
CA GLU A 362 10.00 -0.55 10.81
C GLU A 362 11.07 -0.60 11.91
N TYR A 363 12.31 -0.31 11.52
CA TYR A 363 13.47 -0.39 12.41
C TYR A 363 14.46 0.74 12.18
N GLY A 364 15.37 0.89 13.14
CA GLY A 364 16.49 1.81 13.05
C GLY A 364 16.68 2.65 14.29
N GLY A 365 15.61 2.96 15.04
CA GLY A 365 15.68 3.75 16.26
C GLY A 365 16.71 3.19 17.26
N ASN A 366 16.70 1.87 17.46
CA ASN A 366 17.64 1.20 18.37
C ASN A 366 19.08 1.09 17.83
N LEU A 367 19.33 1.38 16.56
CA LEU A 367 20.69 1.45 15.98
C LEU A 367 21.31 2.84 16.15
N VAL A 368 20.48 3.90 16.11
CA VAL A 368 20.92 5.31 16.08
C VAL A 368 21.92 5.66 17.18
N PRO A 369 21.73 5.30 18.47
CA PRO A 369 22.66 5.69 19.53
C PRO A 369 24.08 5.16 19.34
N GLY A 370 24.23 4.00 18.67
CA GLY A 370 25.50 3.33 18.45
C GLY A 370 26.09 3.56 17.05
N THR A 371 25.34 4.15 16.12
CA THR A 371 25.79 4.28 14.73
C THR A 371 26.89 5.32 14.57
N ASN A 372 27.97 4.90 13.93
CA ASN A 372 29.12 5.73 13.53
C ASN A 372 29.76 5.17 12.25
N SER A 373 30.71 5.90 11.66
CA SER A 373 31.37 5.48 10.42
C SER A 373 32.14 4.16 10.50
N GLY A 374 32.54 3.74 11.72
CA GLY A 374 33.29 2.50 11.91
C GLY A 374 32.44 1.24 11.90
N ASN A 375 31.11 1.34 12.08
CA ASN A 375 30.22 0.17 12.14
C ASN A 375 29.14 0.11 11.04
N VAL A 376 29.16 1.05 10.09
CA VAL A 376 28.18 1.09 8.97
C VAL A 376 28.17 -0.19 8.15
N ASP A 377 29.35 -0.71 7.78
CA ASP A 377 29.47 -1.93 6.96
C ASP A 377 28.93 -3.17 7.69
N TRP A 378 29.15 -3.24 9.00
CA TRP A 378 28.58 -4.30 9.82
C TRP A 378 27.05 -4.21 9.83
N THR A 379 26.49 -3.00 10.02
CA THR A 379 25.05 -2.75 9.98
C THR A 379 24.47 -3.13 8.63
N LYS A 380 25.12 -2.73 7.52
CA LYS A 380 24.70 -3.11 6.16
C LYS A 380 24.60 -4.63 6.01
N LYS A 381 25.67 -5.36 6.35
CA LYS A 381 25.68 -6.84 6.28
C LYS A 381 24.58 -7.48 7.12
N LEU A 382 24.35 -6.96 8.32
CA LEU A 382 23.38 -7.50 9.25
C LEU A 382 21.94 -7.32 8.74
N ILE A 383 21.59 -6.13 8.27
CA ILE A 383 20.23 -5.84 7.75
C ILE A 383 19.99 -6.53 6.41
N THR A 384 20.98 -6.53 5.50
CA THR A 384 20.92 -7.33 4.25
C THR A 384 20.54 -8.78 4.53
N LYS A 385 21.20 -9.40 5.53
CA LYS A 385 20.92 -10.78 5.93
C LYS A 385 19.46 -10.98 6.37
N GLN A 386 18.83 -9.98 7.00
CA GLN A 386 17.44 -10.07 7.44
C GLN A 386 16.47 -10.00 6.24
N ILE A 387 16.67 -9.03 5.36
CA ILE A 387 15.85 -8.88 4.14
C ILE A 387 15.93 -10.16 3.30
N GLN A 388 17.14 -10.65 3.04
CA GLN A 388 17.35 -11.89 2.27
C GLN A 388 16.76 -13.13 2.95
N ALA A 389 16.78 -13.19 4.29
CA ALA A 389 16.14 -14.30 5.02
C ALA A 389 14.62 -14.32 4.80
N ILE A 390 13.97 -13.15 4.80
CA ILE A 390 12.53 -13.03 4.53
C ILE A 390 12.23 -13.34 3.05
N GLN A 391 12.97 -12.76 2.12
CA GLN A 391 12.79 -13.02 0.68
C GLN A 391 12.91 -14.50 0.32
N LYS A 392 13.86 -15.19 0.95
CA LYS A 392 14.06 -16.64 0.73
C LYS A 392 12.86 -17.47 1.13
N VAL A 393 12.17 -17.12 2.20
CA VAL A 393 11.07 -17.91 2.76
C VAL A 393 9.69 -17.43 2.29
N ASN A 394 9.61 -16.21 1.75
CA ASN A 394 8.38 -15.65 1.18
C ASN A 394 8.67 -14.80 -0.08
N PRO A 395 9.03 -15.45 -1.20
CA PRO A 395 9.38 -14.73 -2.44
C PRO A 395 8.17 -14.03 -3.09
N ASP A 396 6.95 -14.38 -2.67
CA ASP A 396 5.71 -13.82 -3.17
C ASP A 396 5.27 -12.53 -2.45
N ALA A 397 5.96 -12.14 -1.40
CA ALA A 397 5.71 -10.90 -0.68
C ALA A 397 6.70 -9.81 -1.07
N ASP A 398 6.19 -8.58 -1.14
CA ASP A 398 7.03 -7.39 -1.25
C ASP A 398 7.55 -6.99 0.14
N ILE A 399 8.76 -6.39 0.20
CA ILE A 399 9.34 -5.93 1.47
C ILE A 399 9.46 -4.41 1.43
N LEU A 400 8.85 -3.75 2.40
CA LEU A 400 8.96 -2.32 2.63
C LEU A 400 9.71 -2.06 3.92
N PHE A 401 10.82 -1.33 3.85
CA PHE A 401 11.56 -0.89 5.02
C PHE A 401 11.13 0.53 5.42
N ILE A 402 10.71 0.72 6.67
CA ILE A 402 10.44 2.03 7.25
C ILE A 402 11.63 2.42 8.12
N GLY A 403 12.30 3.52 7.74
CA GLY A 403 13.44 4.05 8.49
C GLY A 403 13.03 4.73 9.80
N PRO A 404 14.01 5.05 10.68
CA PRO A 404 13.72 5.63 11.98
C PRO A 404 13.10 7.03 11.88
N ALA A 405 12.23 7.33 12.85
CA ALA A 405 11.74 8.67 13.13
C ALA A 405 12.89 9.63 13.51
N ASP A 406 12.64 10.94 13.45
CA ASP A 406 13.52 11.87 14.20
C ASP A 406 13.48 11.52 15.69
N MET A 407 14.63 11.61 16.33
CA MET A 407 14.77 11.37 17.75
C MET A 407 15.85 12.28 18.33
N ALA A 408 15.66 12.75 19.55
CA ALA A 408 16.55 13.71 20.15
C ALA A 408 17.10 13.27 21.51
N LYS A 409 18.26 13.79 21.85
CA LYS A 409 18.89 13.65 23.16
C LYS A 409 19.33 15.00 23.70
N GLN A 410 19.53 15.10 25.00
CA GLN A 410 20.12 16.27 25.61
C GLN A 410 21.63 16.33 25.38
N VAL A 411 22.09 17.50 24.93
CA VAL A 411 23.50 17.84 24.78
C VAL A 411 23.66 19.24 25.36
N ASP A 412 24.45 19.38 26.41
CA ASP A 412 24.69 20.64 27.13
C ASP A 412 23.38 21.33 27.62
N GLY A 413 22.40 20.52 28.04
CA GLY A 413 21.10 21.00 28.51
C GLY A 413 20.08 21.32 27.42
N GLU A 414 20.43 21.22 26.14
CA GLU A 414 19.56 21.44 25.00
C GLU A 414 19.18 20.13 24.30
N TRP A 415 17.94 20.03 23.82
CA TRP A 415 17.52 18.90 22.99
C TRP A 415 18.06 19.06 21.56
N LYS A 416 18.76 18.03 21.06
CA LYS A 416 19.31 17.99 19.69
C LYS A 416 19.06 16.62 19.08
N THR A 417 18.73 16.58 17.77
CA THR A 417 18.64 15.32 17.02
C THR A 417 19.92 14.48 17.23
N TYR A 418 19.76 13.17 17.38
CA TYR A 418 20.89 12.26 17.56
C TYR A 418 21.87 12.36 16.39
N PRO A 419 23.18 12.53 16.67
CA PRO A 419 24.21 12.69 15.60
C PRO A 419 24.29 11.50 14.64
N GLY A 420 24.02 10.28 15.13
CA GLY A 420 24.04 9.06 14.32
C GLY A 420 22.85 8.89 13.39
N LEU A 421 21.76 9.67 13.59
CA LEU A 421 20.50 9.47 12.86
C LEU A 421 20.64 9.62 11.32
N PRO A 422 21.26 10.68 10.76
CA PRO A 422 21.39 10.82 9.31
C PRO A 422 22.17 9.68 8.68
N LEU A 423 23.22 9.19 9.36
CA LEU A 423 24.02 8.06 8.88
C LEU A 423 23.23 6.75 8.94
N THR A 424 22.45 6.53 9.99
CA THR A 424 21.57 5.37 10.10
C THR A 424 20.53 5.35 8.97
N ILE A 425 19.84 6.48 8.72
CA ILE A 425 18.86 6.62 7.64
C ILE A 425 19.47 6.30 6.29
N LYS A 426 20.60 6.93 5.97
CA LYS A 426 21.32 6.70 4.72
C LYS A 426 21.66 5.21 4.54
N THR A 427 22.22 4.59 5.59
CA THR A 427 22.63 3.18 5.56
C THR A 427 21.45 2.23 5.33
N LEU A 428 20.34 2.43 6.06
CA LEU A 428 19.15 1.58 5.95
C LEU A 428 18.45 1.75 4.60
N ARG A 429 18.40 2.99 4.09
CA ARG A 429 17.85 3.28 2.76
C ARG A 429 18.65 2.58 1.66
N GLU A 430 19.97 2.70 1.67
CA GLU A 430 20.85 2.03 0.72
C GLU A 430 20.65 0.51 0.76
N VAL A 431 20.68 -0.09 1.94
CA VAL A 431 20.48 -1.54 2.10
C VAL A 431 19.11 -1.99 1.60
N ALA A 432 18.05 -1.28 1.91
CA ALA A 432 16.70 -1.63 1.44
C ALA A 432 16.65 -1.65 -0.10
N LEU A 433 17.06 -0.56 -0.75
CA LEU A 433 17.00 -0.43 -2.20
C LEU A 433 17.93 -1.42 -2.93
N GLU A 434 19.16 -1.62 -2.43
CA GLU A 434 20.12 -2.59 -2.97
C GLU A 434 19.63 -4.05 -2.90
N ASN A 435 18.73 -4.36 -1.96
CA ASN A 435 18.12 -5.68 -1.83
C ASN A 435 16.69 -5.76 -2.42
N GLY A 436 16.27 -4.79 -3.24
CA GLY A 436 14.97 -4.81 -3.91
C GLY A 436 13.78 -4.50 -3.00
N ALA A 437 14.01 -4.02 -1.78
CA ALA A 437 12.96 -3.55 -0.87
C ALA A 437 12.71 -2.05 -1.05
N ALA A 438 11.44 -1.63 -0.99
CA ALA A 438 11.10 -0.21 -0.93
C ALA A 438 11.53 0.40 0.41
N TYR A 439 11.70 1.72 0.44
CA TYR A 439 12.07 2.45 1.66
C TYR A 439 11.14 3.64 1.89
N TRP A 440 10.62 3.78 3.11
CA TRP A 440 9.87 4.95 3.56
C TRP A 440 10.65 5.72 4.60
N ASP A 441 10.99 6.96 4.29
CA ASP A 441 11.81 7.83 5.15
C ASP A 441 10.92 8.57 6.15
N MET A 442 10.66 7.94 7.31
CA MET A 442 9.84 8.52 8.37
C MET A 442 10.41 9.85 8.89
N HIS A 443 11.73 10.00 8.99
CA HIS A 443 12.39 11.23 9.38
C HIS A 443 12.10 12.38 8.39
N ARG A 444 12.20 12.13 7.08
CA ARG A 444 11.83 13.09 6.02
C ARG A 444 10.37 13.49 6.13
N VAL A 445 9.48 12.51 6.31
CA VAL A 445 8.03 12.72 6.42
C VAL A 445 7.68 13.59 7.62
N MET A 446 8.32 13.38 8.77
CA MET A 446 8.15 14.20 9.97
C MET A 446 8.59 15.66 9.79
N GLY A 447 9.56 15.92 8.92
CA GLY A 447 10.11 17.25 8.70
C GLY A 447 11.61 17.39 8.95
N GLY A 448 12.32 16.28 9.09
CA GLY A 448 13.77 16.25 9.24
C GLY A 448 14.22 16.50 10.69
N ASN A 449 15.48 16.88 10.83
CA ASN A 449 16.11 17.13 12.14
C ASN A 449 15.33 18.14 12.98
N GLY A 450 15.16 17.84 14.26
CA GLY A 450 14.43 18.67 15.24
C GLY A 450 12.90 18.55 15.13
N SER A 451 12.37 17.71 14.25
CA SER A 451 10.92 17.52 14.14
C SER A 451 10.34 16.84 15.38
N MET A 452 11.03 15.85 15.98
CA MET A 452 10.54 15.23 17.21
C MET A 452 10.47 16.22 18.38
N ILE A 453 11.41 17.16 18.47
CA ILE A 453 11.40 18.21 19.49
C ILE A 453 10.16 19.11 19.30
N LYS A 454 9.87 19.50 18.04
CA LYS A 454 8.67 20.28 17.70
C LYS A 454 7.38 19.50 18.00
N TRP A 455 7.37 18.19 17.72
CA TRP A 455 6.23 17.31 17.92
C TRP A 455 5.93 17.07 19.40
N ALA A 456 6.97 16.95 20.23
CA ALA A 456 6.82 16.82 21.69
C ALA A 456 6.32 18.12 22.34
N ASN A 457 6.72 19.28 21.82
CA ASN A 457 6.41 20.58 22.40
C ASN A 457 5.13 21.25 21.84
N ARG A 458 4.47 20.64 20.84
CA ARG A 458 3.21 21.20 20.33
C ARG A 458 2.01 20.84 21.23
N GLU A 459 0.92 21.60 21.12
CA GLU A 459 -0.33 21.30 21.80
C GLU A 459 -1.43 20.98 20.76
N PRO A 460 -2.05 19.82 20.79
CA PRO A 460 -1.69 18.62 21.57
C PRO A 460 -0.44 17.92 21.03
N ALA A 461 0.35 17.33 21.92
CA ALA A 461 1.63 16.71 21.60
C ALA A 461 1.49 15.51 20.64
N LEU A 462 2.40 15.39 19.67
CA LEU A 462 2.56 14.25 18.77
C LEU A 462 3.73 13.32 19.18
N GLY A 463 4.75 13.88 19.86
CA GLY A 463 5.85 13.12 20.47
C GLY A 463 5.71 13.08 21.99
N PHE A 464 6.25 12.03 22.63
CA PHE A 464 6.41 12.01 24.09
C PHE A 464 7.55 12.90 24.53
N THR A 465 7.59 13.20 25.84
CA THR A 465 8.61 14.04 26.47
C THR A 465 10.01 13.40 26.50
N ASP A 466 10.12 12.12 26.16
CA ASP A 466 11.39 11.42 25.93
C ASP A 466 12.04 11.80 24.60
N HIS A 467 11.32 12.50 23.72
CA HIS A 467 11.75 12.92 22.38
C HIS A 467 12.20 11.76 21.48
N ILE A 468 11.64 10.57 21.68
CA ILE A 468 11.93 9.35 20.92
C ILE A 468 10.62 8.75 20.39
N HIS A 469 9.62 8.54 21.26
CA HIS A 469 8.41 7.82 20.93
C HIS A 469 7.26 8.76 20.54
N PHE A 470 6.38 8.27 19.67
CA PHE A 470 5.14 8.96 19.32
C PHE A 470 4.09 8.80 20.41
N THR A 471 3.32 9.86 20.68
CA THR A 471 2.02 9.71 21.34
C THR A 471 1.07 8.91 20.45
N ARG A 472 -0.05 8.41 20.97
CA ARG A 472 -1.08 7.75 20.14
C ARG A 472 -1.55 8.64 18.97
N ARG A 473 -1.64 9.96 19.18
CA ARG A 473 -1.99 10.93 18.15
C ARG A 473 -0.89 11.09 17.10
N GLY A 474 0.36 11.15 17.53
CA GLY A 474 1.49 11.20 16.60
C GLY A 474 1.62 9.94 15.76
N ALA A 475 1.41 8.79 16.37
CA ALA A 475 1.41 7.51 15.69
C ALA A 475 0.24 7.38 14.67
N ALA A 476 -0.96 7.84 15.04
CA ALA A 476 -2.09 7.90 14.11
C ALA A 476 -1.78 8.82 12.93
N TYR A 477 -1.24 10.01 13.18
CA TYR A 477 -0.85 10.94 12.13
C TYR A 477 0.23 10.37 11.19
N MET A 478 1.19 9.58 11.72
CA MET A 478 2.16 8.87 10.88
C MET A 478 1.49 7.79 10.03
N GLY A 479 0.53 7.05 10.60
CA GLY A 479 -0.30 6.09 9.87
C GLY A 479 -1.06 6.75 8.72
N ASP A 480 -1.71 7.90 8.97
CA ASP A 480 -2.43 8.68 7.94
C ASP A 480 -1.49 9.11 6.79
N LEU A 481 -0.28 9.58 7.12
CA LEU A 481 0.72 9.99 6.12
C LEU A 481 1.24 8.81 5.30
N PHE A 482 1.39 7.65 5.93
CA PHE A 482 1.74 6.40 5.25
C PHE A 482 0.64 5.97 4.28
N CYS A 483 -0.61 5.94 4.74
CA CYS A 483 -1.76 5.57 3.91
C CYS A 483 -1.97 6.55 2.75
N ALA A 484 -1.80 7.86 2.98
CA ALA A 484 -1.85 8.86 1.92
C ALA A 484 -0.79 8.61 0.84
N ALA A 485 0.43 8.25 1.23
CA ALA A 485 1.49 7.91 0.29
C ALA A 485 1.17 6.61 -0.48
N LEU A 486 0.70 5.57 0.21
CA LEU A 486 0.33 4.30 -0.41
C LEU A 486 -0.85 4.47 -1.39
N ARG A 487 -1.83 5.32 -1.04
CA ARG A 487 -2.98 5.65 -1.89
C ARG A 487 -2.55 6.33 -3.19
N MET A 488 -1.51 7.18 -3.19
CA MET A 488 -0.96 7.76 -4.42
C MET A 488 -0.47 6.69 -5.40
N HIS A 489 0.19 5.63 -4.90
CA HIS A 489 0.60 4.50 -5.72
C HIS A 489 -0.59 3.66 -6.19
N TYR A 490 -1.58 3.45 -5.33
CA TYR A 490 -2.80 2.72 -5.69
C TYR A 490 -3.63 3.47 -6.75
N ASP A 491 -3.75 4.80 -6.64
CA ASP A 491 -4.43 5.62 -7.64
C ASP A 491 -3.68 5.61 -8.98
N TYR A 492 -2.36 5.60 -8.95
CA TYR A 492 -1.53 5.43 -10.15
C TYR A 492 -1.71 4.06 -10.79
N PHE A 493 -1.74 2.99 -9.98
CA PHE A 493 -2.06 1.63 -10.44
C PHE A 493 -3.44 1.58 -11.11
N LYS A 494 -4.50 2.09 -10.44
CA LYS A 494 -5.86 2.17 -10.99
C LYS A 494 -5.93 3.01 -12.27
N PHE A 495 -5.18 4.10 -12.32
CA PHE A 495 -5.11 4.97 -13.51
C PHE A 495 -4.54 4.20 -14.69
N ARG A 496 -3.42 3.50 -14.53
CA ARG A 496 -2.80 2.70 -15.59
C ARG A 496 -3.71 1.55 -16.04
N ASP A 497 -4.28 0.81 -15.11
CA ASP A 497 -5.20 -0.30 -15.39
C ASP A 497 -6.41 0.18 -16.20
N ARG A 498 -7.07 1.24 -15.76
CA ARG A 498 -8.25 1.82 -16.43
C ARG A 498 -7.99 2.22 -17.87
N HIS A 499 -6.80 2.70 -18.17
CA HIS A 499 -6.42 3.21 -19.48
C HIS A 499 -5.59 2.20 -20.29
N GLY A 500 -5.42 0.99 -19.79
CA GLY A 500 -4.63 -0.06 -20.46
C GLY A 500 -3.16 0.33 -20.66
N LEU A 501 -2.60 1.15 -19.74
CA LEU A 501 -1.22 1.61 -19.79
C LEU A 501 -0.30 0.55 -19.17
N ASN A 502 -0.07 -0.54 -19.90
CA ASN A 502 0.91 -1.55 -19.54
C ASN A 502 2.36 -1.02 -19.71
N ASP A 503 3.35 -1.79 -19.26
CA ASP A 503 4.76 -1.38 -19.29
C ASP A 503 5.27 -1.07 -20.71
N GLU A 504 4.77 -1.76 -21.73
CA GLU A 504 5.14 -1.52 -23.12
C GLU A 504 4.60 -0.17 -23.59
N LYS A 505 3.32 0.12 -23.36
CA LYS A 505 2.69 1.39 -23.72
C LYS A 505 3.27 2.55 -22.91
N MET A 506 3.62 2.35 -21.63
CA MET A 506 4.31 3.36 -20.82
C MET A 506 5.70 3.70 -21.37
N LYS A 507 6.48 2.71 -21.82
CA LYS A 507 7.77 2.94 -22.48
C LYS A 507 7.62 3.69 -23.81
N GLU A 508 6.63 3.34 -24.63
CA GLU A 508 6.33 4.07 -25.87
C GLU A 508 5.97 5.53 -25.61
N LEU A 509 5.14 5.80 -24.60
CA LEU A 509 4.75 7.16 -24.21
C LEU A 509 5.95 7.97 -23.72
N GLN A 510 6.84 7.37 -22.95
CA GLN A 510 8.04 8.02 -22.46
C GLN A 510 9.01 8.36 -23.59
N GLN A 511 9.30 7.42 -24.49
CA GLN A 511 10.13 7.66 -25.67
C GLN A 511 9.55 8.77 -26.54
N TRP A 512 8.22 8.79 -26.70
CA TRP A 512 7.55 9.82 -27.46
C TRP A 512 7.68 11.21 -26.80
N LYS A 513 7.58 11.30 -25.48
CA LYS A 513 7.79 12.54 -24.71
C LYS A 513 9.20 13.08 -24.92
N GLU A 514 10.23 12.25 -24.78
CA GLU A 514 11.63 12.61 -25.00
C GLU A 514 11.84 13.16 -26.42
N ASN A 515 11.32 12.47 -27.44
CA ASN A 515 11.42 12.91 -28.83
C ASN A 515 10.68 14.24 -29.10
N SER A 516 9.55 14.49 -28.44
CA SER A 516 8.79 15.73 -28.61
C SER A 516 9.46 16.92 -27.92
N GLU A 517 10.10 16.72 -26.77
CA GLU A 517 10.89 17.76 -26.09
C GLU A 517 12.15 18.14 -26.88
N PHE A 518 12.84 17.17 -27.50
CA PHE A 518 13.94 17.43 -28.41
C PHE A 518 13.50 18.16 -29.68
N GLY A 519 12.30 17.86 -30.20
CA GLY A 519 11.72 18.56 -31.37
C GLY A 519 11.39 20.03 -31.08
N VAL A 520 10.90 20.35 -29.88
CA VAL A 520 10.61 21.73 -29.46
C VAL A 520 11.89 22.53 -29.26
N GLN A 521 12.92 21.97 -28.61
CA GLN A 521 14.22 22.65 -28.44
C GLN A 521 14.88 22.97 -29.78
N ASN A 522 14.82 22.05 -30.74
CA ASN A 522 15.38 22.30 -32.09
C ASN A 522 14.57 23.32 -32.89
N SER A 523 13.24 23.43 -32.67
CA SER A 523 12.40 24.45 -33.32
C SER A 523 12.62 25.86 -32.72
N GLU A 524 12.88 25.97 -31.43
CA GLU A 524 13.22 27.25 -30.79
C GLU A 524 14.62 27.71 -31.17
N LEU A 525 15.60 26.82 -31.30
CA LEU A 525 16.96 27.13 -31.77
C LEU A 525 16.96 27.49 -33.29
N GLY A 526 16.01 26.97 -34.06
CA GLY A 526 15.85 27.30 -35.49
C GLY A 526 15.18 28.65 -35.76
N GLN A 527 14.39 29.16 -34.84
CA GLN A 527 13.75 30.47 -34.97
C GLN A 527 14.67 31.64 -34.60
N ASP A 528 15.66 31.44 -33.69
CA ASP A 528 16.64 32.47 -33.34
C ASP A 528 17.75 32.64 -34.40
N SER A 529 17.93 31.70 -35.34
CA SER A 529 18.93 31.79 -36.40
C SER A 529 18.47 32.49 -37.70
N SER A 530 17.17 32.82 -37.82
CA SER A 530 16.62 33.47 -39.02
C SER A 530 16.41 35.01 -38.90
N ALA A 531 16.81 35.61 -37.76
CA ALA A 531 16.56 37.05 -37.50
C ALA A 531 17.82 37.94 -37.51
N SER A 532 18.97 37.49 -38.05
CA SER A 532 20.18 38.34 -38.11
C SER A 532 20.89 38.29 -39.47
N GLU A 533 20.24 38.78 -40.50
CA GLU A 533 20.94 39.28 -41.72
C GLU A 533 20.22 40.50 -42.25
N THR A 534 20.63 41.69 -41.81
CA THR A 534 20.71 42.90 -42.69
C THR A 534 21.57 43.99 -42.00
N LYS A 535 22.78 44.15 -42.59
CA LYS A 535 23.51 45.38 -42.92
C LYS A 535 23.77 46.47 -41.86
N GLY A 536 25.07 46.78 -41.76
CA GLY A 536 25.56 48.13 -41.46
C GLY A 536 27.00 48.19 -41.03
N GLU A 537 27.86 48.45 -42.01
CA GLU A 537 29.28 48.84 -41.85
C GLU A 537 29.47 49.99 -40.85
N ALA A 538 30.50 49.93 -40.02
CA ALA A 538 31.59 50.91 -39.93
C ALA A 538 32.45 50.72 -38.67
N SER A 539 33.74 50.52 -38.87
CA SER A 539 34.87 50.59 -37.95
C SER A 539 35.27 52.08 -37.77
N PRO A 540 36.31 52.43 -36.94
CA PRO A 540 36.94 51.83 -35.74
C PRO A 540 37.21 52.87 -34.63
N ALA A 541 37.84 52.40 -33.56
CA ALA A 541 38.93 53.01 -32.82
C ALA A 541 38.82 53.01 -31.28
N GLN A 542 39.79 52.36 -30.69
CA GLN A 542 40.66 52.76 -29.56
C GLN A 542 39.98 53.08 -28.20
N ASP A 543 40.44 52.67 -27.11
CA ASP A 543 41.70 52.27 -26.47
C ASP A 543 41.51 52.34 -24.95
N SER A 544 42.39 51.68 -24.22
CA SER A 544 42.80 51.89 -22.84
C SER A 544 41.88 51.46 -21.69
N SER A 545 42.20 50.36 -21.08
CA SER A 545 43.10 50.24 -19.91
C SER A 545 42.49 50.46 -18.53
N VAL A 546 42.80 49.49 -17.69
CA VAL A 546 43.32 49.65 -16.30
C VAL A 546 42.40 49.27 -15.14
N THR A 547 42.81 48.12 -14.57
CA THR A 547 43.02 47.74 -13.14
C THR A 547 41.85 47.63 -12.15
N LYS A 548 41.80 46.43 -11.55
CA LYS A 548 42.07 46.08 -10.12
C LYS A 548 41.27 46.87 -9.06
N GLU A 549 40.75 46.30 -8.09
CA GLU A 549 41.16 45.46 -6.98
C GLU A 549 39.97 45.26 -5.99
N ASP A 550 39.90 44.05 -5.46
CA ASP A 550 39.88 43.67 -4.07
C ASP A 550 38.63 43.81 -3.20
N ALA A 551 38.40 42.70 -2.59
CA ALA A 551 38.21 42.43 -1.16
C ALA A 551 36.79 42.22 -0.66
N ALA A 552 36.64 41.00 -0.21
CA ALA A 552 35.72 40.53 0.82
C ALA A 552 35.81 41.37 2.13
N PRO A 553 34.97 41.14 3.11
CA PRO A 553 34.77 39.84 3.73
C PRO A 553 33.37 39.26 3.66
#